data_5056018f68eb4f072025faab672ccd5c
#
_entry.id   5056018f68eb4f072025faab672ccd5c
#
_cell.length_a   1.000
_cell.length_b   1.000
_cell.length_c   1.000
_cell.angle_alpha   90.00
_cell.angle_beta   90.00
_cell.angle_gamma   90.00
#
_symmetry.space_group_name_H-M   'P 1'
#
loop_
_entity.id
_entity.type
_entity.pdbx_description
1 polymer ?
#
loop_
_entity_poly.entity_id
_entity_poly.type
_entity_poly.pdbx_seq_one_letter_code
_entity_poly.pdbx_strand_id
1 'polypeptide(L)'
;TFDDQLIDRHFEKDNSPMRKPGTGMLKEYLNNPDYDIEGSFVIGDRDSDSKLAENLGCKSLILGKDNMTWDKIAEILFAGERIAETRRTTKETDIYVKINLDGTGKCDISTGLGFFDHMLEQIGKHGMMDLTIHAEGDLNVDEHHTIEDTAITLGGCILSALGNKRGIERYGYCLPMDDCLCHVALDFGGRPWLVWDAEFNREKIGEMPTEMFLHFFKSLSDAAQMNLNIKAEGTNEHHKIEGIFKALARSWIVKLAIAEPLLFANSTIALVSMPWLLT
;
A
#
# COMPACT_ATOMS: atom_id res chain seq x y z
N THR A 1 -23.49 8.97 -14.57
CA THR A 1 -24.25 8.29 -15.67
C THR A 1 -23.64 6.91 -15.85
N PHE A 2 -24.50 5.90 -16.07
CA PHE A 2 -24.08 4.54 -16.42
C PHE A 2 -23.98 4.46 -17.94
N ASP A 3 -23.03 3.69 -18.45
CA ASP A 3 -22.84 3.49 -19.88
C ASP A 3 -23.92 2.59 -20.46
N ASP A 4 -24.38 1.60 -19.66
CA ASP A 4 -25.45 0.69 -20.04
C ASP A 4 -26.32 0.29 -18.85
N GLN A 5 -27.55 -0.18 -19.12
CA GLN A 5 -28.49 -0.68 -18.13
C GLN A 5 -29.14 -1.97 -18.62
N LEU A 6 -28.73 -3.10 -18.01
CA LEU A 6 -29.25 -4.42 -18.33
C LEU A 6 -30.26 -4.88 -17.29
N ILE A 7 -31.49 -5.15 -17.71
CA ILE A 7 -32.61 -5.54 -16.84
C ILE A 7 -33.12 -6.92 -17.22
N ASP A 8 -32.94 -7.90 -16.34
CA ASP A 8 -33.58 -9.21 -16.45
C ASP A 8 -34.96 -9.18 -15.77
N ARG A 9 -35.99 -9.67 -16.46
CA ARG A 9 -37.41 -9.70 -15.99
C ARG A 9 -37.82 -11.04 -15.43
N HIS A 10 -36.93 -12.05 -15.39
CA HIS A 10 -37.26 -13.37 -14.87
C HIS A 10 -37.20 -13.38 -13.33
N PHE A 11 -38.02 -14.23 -12.72
CA PHE A 11 -37.95 -14.50 -11.28
C PHE A 11 -36.82 -15.49 -10.98
N GLU A 12 -36.39 -15.55 -9.73
CA GLU A 12 -35.34 -16.46 -9.29
C GLU A 12 -35.68 -17.93 -9.57
N LYS A 13 -36.96 -18.32 -9.38
CA LYS A 13 -37.48 -19.66 -9.66
C LYS A 13 -37.36 -20.09 -11.14
N ASP A 14 -37.22 -19.15 -12.04
CA ASP A 14 -37.17 -19.42 -13.48
C ASP A 14 -35.77 -19.88 -13.95
N ASN A 15 -34.75 -19.80 -13.06
CA ASN A 15 -33.37 -20.18 -13.30
C ASN A 15 -32.81 -19.63 -14.63
N SER A 16 -33.20 -18.42 -15.01
CA SER A 16 -32.80 -17.81 -16.26
C SER A 16 -31.27 -17.57 -16.28
N PRO A 17 -30.56 -17.93 -17.35
CA PRO A 17 -29.15 -17.64 -17.49
C PRO A 17 -28.87 -16.13 -17.63
N MET A 18 -29.90 -15.31 -17.87
CA MET A 18 -29.81 -13.87 -17.93
C MET A 18 -29.82 -13.22 -16.54
N ARG A 19 -30.37 -13.93 -15.52
CA ARG A 19 -30.43 -13.47 -14.15
C ARG A 19 -29.16 -13.83 -13.38
N LYS A 20 -28.72 -12.95 -12.50
CA LYS A 20 -27.59 -13.21 -11.57
C LYS A 20 -27.81 -14.51 -10.77
N PRO A 21 -26.82 -15.39 -10.65
CA PRO A 21 -25.40 -15.25 -11.02
C PRO A 21 -25.07 -15.63 -12.47
N GLY A 22 -26.05 -15.81 -13.36
CA GLY A 22 -25.82 -16.06 -14.77
C GLY A 22 -25.21 -14.86 -15.49
N THR A 23 -24.36 -15.13 -16.48
CA THR A 23 -23.62 -14.12 -17.26
C THR A 23 -24.25 -13.81 -18.62
N GLY A 24 -25.49 -14.32 -18.85
CA GLY A 24 -26.11 -14.29 -20.19
C GLY A 24 -26.29 -12.90 -20.80
N MET A 25 -26.59 -11.89 -19.98
CA MET A 25 -26.69 -10.50 -20.42
C MET A 25 -25.34 -9.81 -20.66
N LEU A 26 -24.24 -10.42 -20.21
CA LEU A 26 -22.91 -9.83 -20.27
C LEU A 26 -22.03 -10.40 -21.40
N LYS A 27 -22.61 -11.23 -22.29
CA LYS A 27 -21.86 -11.90 -23.35
C LYS A 27 -21.16 -10.94 -24.31
N GLU A 28 -21.74 -9.79 -24.55
CA GLU A 28 -21.15 -8.76 -25.42
C GLU A 28 -19.84 -8.24 -24.82
N TYR A 29 -19.81 -8.00 -23.52
CA TYR A 29 -18.62 -7.55 -22.79
C TYR A 29 -17.57 -8.67 -22.65
N LEU A 30 -18.00 -9.89 -22.35
CA LEU A 30 -17.11 -11.05 -22.23
C LEU A 30 -16.37 -11.42 -23.53
N ASN A 31 -16.99 -11.16 -24.67
CA ASN A 31 -16.41 -11.48 -25.97
C ASN A 31 -15.67 -10.31 -26.63
N ASN A 32 -15.64 -9.15 -25.99
CA ASN A 32 -14.99 -7.97 -26.52
C ASN A 32 -13.61 -7.79 -25.86
N PRO A 33 -12.50 -7.88 -26.64
CA PRO A 33 -11.14 -7.76 -26.12
C PRO A 33 -10.78 -6.37 -25.59
N ASP A 34 -11.63 -5.35 -25.85
CA ASP A 34 -11.42 -4.00 -25.36
C ASP A 34 -11.71 -3.86 -23.86
N TYR A 35 -12.34 -4.88 -23.25
CA TYR A 35 -12.67 -4.89 -21.83
C TYR A 35 -11.76 -5.84 -21.04
N ASP A 36 -11.14 -5.29 -20.00
CA ASP A 36 -10.37 -6.06 -19.02
C ASP A 36 -11.32 -6.64 -17.96
N ILE A 37 -11.79 -7.88 -18.21
CA ILE A 37 -12.72 -8.56 -17.30
C ILE A 37 -12.03 -8.94 -15.98
N GLU A 38 -10.80 -9.41 -16.02
CA GLU A 38 -10.03 -9.82 -14.84
C GLU A 38 -9.78 -8.62 -13.90
N GLY A 39 -9.49 -7.44 -14.45
CA GLY A 39 -9.35 -6.18 -13.73
C GLY A 39 -10.67 -5.50 -13.38
N SER A 40 -11.84 -6.08 -13.76
CA SER A 40 -13.17 -5.52 -13.51
C SER A 40 -13.74 -5.92 -12.15
N PHE A 41 -14.84 -5.26 -11.74
CA PHE A 41 -15.48 -5.49 -10.45
C PHE A 41 -17.00 -5.69 -10.59
N VAL A 42 -17.55 -6.61 -9.79
CA VAL A 42 -19.00 -6.67 -9.53
C VAL A 42 -19.24 -6.01 -8.17
N ILE A 43 -20.08 -4.99 -8.13
CA ILE A 43 -20.48 -4.29 -6.90
C ILE A 43 -21.94 -4.65 -6.61
N GLY A 44 -22.22 -5.12 -5.40
CA GLY A 44 -23.56 -5.52 -5.01
C GLY A 44 -23.72 -5.69 -3.51
N ASP A 45 -24.89 -6.19 -3.09
CA ASP A 45 -25.27 -6.37 -1.69
C ASP A 45 -25.66 -7.82 -1.34
N ARG A 46 -25.54 -8.76 -2.31
CA ARG A 46 -26.02 -10.13 -2.19
C ARG A 46 -24.98 -11.16 -2.57
N ASP A 47 -25.14 -12.39 -2.07
CA ASP A 47 -24.28 -13.51 -2.45
C ASP A 47 -24.37 -13.86 -3.96
N SER A 48 -25.49 -13.54 -4.62
CA SER A 48 -25.62 -13.68 -6.08
C SER A 48 -24.65 -12.78 -6.85
N ASP A 49 -24.23 -11.65 -6.28
CA ASP A 49 -23.26 -10.73 -6.87
C ASP A 49 -21.83 -11.29 -6.75
N SER A 50 -21.49 -11.88 -5.59
CA SER A 50 -20.22 -12.61 -5.43
C SER A 50 -20.12 -13.76 -6.41
N LYS A 51 -21.19 -14.57 -6.57
CA LYS A 51 -21.21 -15.68 -7.53
C LYS A 51 -21.16 -15.21 -8.99
N LEU A 52 -21.75 -14.04 -9.29
CA LEU A 52 -21.61 -13.44 -10.62
C LEU A 52 -20.16 -13.07 -10.91
N ALA A 53 -19.46 -12.46 -9.94
CA ALA A 53 -18.04 -12.13 -10.08
C ALA A 53 -17.18 -13.37 -10.32
N GLU A 54 -17.42 -14.46 -9.56
CA GLU A 54 -16.76 -15.77 -9.77
C GLU A 54 -16.97 -16.29 -11.18
N ASN A 55 -18.24 -16.24 -11.68
CA ASN A 55 -18.58 -16.71 -13.02
C ASN A 55 -17.98 -15.84 -14.14
N LEU A 56 -17.69 -14.57 -13.87
CA LEU A 56 -17.03 -13.66 -14.79
C LEU A 56 -15.49 -13.75 -14.72
N GLY A 57 -14.93 -14.31 -13.64
CA GLY A 57 -13.49 -14.31 -13.39
C GLY A 57 -12.96 -12.95 -12.93
N CYS A 58 -13.80 -12.13 -12.26
CA CYS A 58 -13.44 -10.81 -11.76
C CYS A 58 -13.66 -10.70 -10.25
N LYS A 59 -13.32 -9.55 -9.67
CA LYS A 59 -13.44 -9.28 -8.22
C LYS A 59 -14.86 -8.87 -7.84
N SER A 60 -15.28 -9.18 -6.61
CA SER A 60 -16.53 -8.71 -6.04
C SER A 60 -16.31 -7.75 -4.87
N LEU A 61 -17.10 -6.67 -4.83
CA LEU A 61 -17.14 -5.70 -3.72
C LEU A 61 -18.57 -5.69 -3.16
N ILE A 62 -18.76 -6.37 -2.02
CA ILE A 62 -20.11 -6.61 -1.46
C ILE A 62 -20.36 -5.67 -0.29
N LEU A 63 -21.32 -4.75 -0.47
CA LEU A 63 -21.76 -3.79 0.55
C LEU A 63 -22.21 -4.51 1.82
N GLY A 64 -21.76 -4.02 2.97
CA GLY A 64 -22.09 -4.57 4.29
C GLY A 64 -21.30 -5.81 4.69
N LYS A 65 -20.58 -6.46 3.78
CA LYS A 65 -19.68 -7.58 4.09
C LYS A 65 -18.28 -7.02 4.39
N ASP A 66 -17.63 -7.55 5.42
CA ASP A 66 -16.26 -7.14 5.84
C ASP A 66 -16.12 -5.62 6.06
N ASN A 67 -17.17 -4.98 6.55
CA ASN A 67 -17.28 -3.52 6.72
C ASN A 67 -17.12 -2.73 5.40
N MET A 68 -17.46 -3.33 4.25
CA MET A 68 -17.44 -2.67 2.95
C MET A 68 -18.51 -1.58 2.88
N THR A 69 -18.10 -0.35 2.62
CA THR A 69 -18.95 0.82 2.43
C THR A 69 -18.74 1.39 1.03
N TRP A 70 -19.61 2.30 0.59
CA TRP A 70 -19.43 3.01 -0.68
C TRP A 70 -18.13 3.79 -0.74
N ASP A 71 -17.69 4.37 0.38
CA ASP A 71 -16.43 5.10 0.46
C ASP A 71 -15.24 4.17 0.21
N LYS A 72 -15.24 2.99 0.85
CA LYS A 72 -14.22 1.97 0.60
C LYS A 72 -14.23 1.42 -0.83
N ILE A 73 -15.43 1.24 -1.41
CA ILE A 73 -15.55 0.82 -2.82
C ILE A 73 -14.95 1.89 -3.72
N ALA A 74 -15.26 3.16 -3.48
CA ALA A 74 -14.68 4.26 -4.22
C ALA A 74 -13.14 4.28 -4.08
N GLU A 75 -12.62 4.12 -2.86
CA GLU A 75 -11.18 4.00 -2.61
C GLU A 75 -10.54 2.90 -3.46
N ILE A 76 -11.11 1.68 -3.45
CA ILE A 76 -10.60 0.54 -4.23
C ILE A 76 -10.63 0.83 -5.74
N LEU A 77 -11.75 1.39 -6.25
CA LEU A 77 -11.91 1.65 -7.67
C LEU A 77 -11.02 2.78 -8.18
N PHE A 78 -10.75 3.78 -7.35
CA PHE A 78 -9.94 4.95 -7.74
C PHE A 78 -8.44 4.78 -7.50
N ALA A 79 -8.06 4.03 -6.46
CA ALA A 79 -6.65 3.83 -6.13
C ALA A 79 -6.04 2.60 -6.81
N GLY A 80 -6.85 1.59 -7.15
CA GLY A 80 -6.38 0.24 -7.42
C GLY A 80 -5.87 -0.44 -6.12
N GLU A 81 -5.38 -1.66 -6.22
CA GLU A 81 -4.67 -2.30 -5.10
C GLU A 81 -3.27 -1.67 -4.99
N ARG A 82 -2.97 -1.06 -3.83
CA ARG A 82 -1.64 -0.51 -3.56
C ARG A 82 -0.74 -1.57 -2.92
N ILE A 83 -0.60 -2.67 -3.66
CA ILE A 83 0.23 -3.81 -3.29
C ILE A 83 1.37 -3.93 -4.29
N ALA A 84 2.56 -4.16 -3.79
CA ALA A 84 3.71 -4.49 -4.62
C ALA A 84 4.60 -5.51 -3.91
N GLU A 85 5.35 -6.26 -4.71
CA GLU A 85 6.43 -7.12 -4.21
C GLU A 85 7.64 -7.02 -5.12
N THR A 86 8.81 -7.13 -4.54
CA THR A 86 10.09 -7.00 -5.25
C THR A 86 11.12 -7.91 -4.60
N ARG A 87 11.93 -8.57 -5.42
CA ARG A 87 13.13 -9.27 -4.96
C ARG A 87 14.36 -8.66 -5.65
N ARG A 88 15.36 -8.32 -4.85
CA ARG A 88 16.65 -7.81 -5.31
C ARG A 88 17.75 -8.72 -4.80
N THR A 89 18.53 -9.25 -5.74
CA THR A 89 19.66 -10.13 -5.45
C THR A 89 20.94 -9.51 -6.00
N THR A 90 21.94 -9.39 -5.16
CA THR A 90 23.32 -8.99 -5.53
C THR A 90 24.29 -10.13 -5.27
N LYS A 91 25.57 -9.85 -5.17
CA LYS A 91 26.56 -10.82 -4.70
C LYS A 91 26.61 -10.88 -3.17
N GLU A 92 26.22 -9.79 -2.53
CA GLU A 92 26.31 -9.56 -1.09
C GLU A 92 24.98 -9.83 -0.38
N THR A 93 23.83 -9.63 -1.08
CA THR A 93 22.51 -9.70 -0.45
C THR A 93 21.45 -10.37 -1.33
N ASP A 94 20.44 -10.97 -0.70
CA ASP A 94 19.19 -11.41 -1.33
C ASP A 94 18.00 -10.93 -0.49
N ILE A 95 17.23 -9.98 -1.02
CA ILE A 95 16.22 -9.24 -0.28
C ILE A 95 14.87 -9.36 -0.98
N TYR A 96 13.88 -9.83 -0.25
CA TYR A 96 12.49 -9.86 -0.65
C TYR A 96 11.67 -8.87 0.17
N VAL A 97 10.91 -8.04 -0.50
CA VAL A 97 9.97 -7.09 0.11
C VAL A 97 8.60 -7.25 -0.53
N LYS A 98 7.56 -7.33 0.29
CA LYS A 98 6.17 -7.20 -0.12
C LYS A 98 5.47 -6.17 0.78
N ILE A 99 4.73 -5.26 0.18
CA ILE A 99 4.01 -4.22 0.88
C ILE A 99 2.56 -4.13 0.41
N ASN A 100 1.64 -3.94 1.38
CA ASN A 100 0.29 -3.49 1.12
C ASN A 100 0.09 -2.16 1.86
N LEU A 101 -0.02 -1.07 1.12
CA LEU A 101 -0.19 0.27 1.69
C LEU A 101 -1.56 0.47 2.35
N ASP A 102 -2.55 -0.37 2.01
CA ASP A 102 -3.90 -0.39 2.59
C ASP A 102 -4.09 -1.55 3.57
N GLY A 103 -3.02 -1.92 4.26
CA GLY A 103 -2.98 -3.04 5.19
C GLY A 103 -3.56 -2.74 6.57
N THR A 104 -3.19 -3.59 7.52
CA THR A 104 -3.66 -3.54 8.92
C THR A 104 -2.52 -3.44 9.92
N GLY A 105 -1.28 -3.30 9.45
CA GLY A 105 -0.07 -3.24 10.27
C GLY A 105 0.53 -4.63 10.58
N LYS A 106 0.24 -5.64 9.78
CA LYS A 106 0.86 -6.96 9.90
C LYS A 106 2.29 -6.90 9.39
N CYS A 107 3.24 -7.39 10.20
CA CYS A 107 4.65 -7.42 9.85
C CYS A 107 5.19 -8.85 9.92
N ASP A 108 5.99 -9.21 8.92
CA ASP A 108 6.79 -10.44 8.85
C ASP A 108 8.18 -10.04 8.38
N ILE A 109 9.09 -9.78 9.35
CA ILE A 109 10.38 -9.12 9.09
C ILE A 109 11.51 -9.96 9.67
N SER A 110 12.52 -10.21 8.84
CA SER A 110 13.73 -10.95 9.22
C SER A 110 14.91 -10.49 8.37
N THR A 111 15.82 -9.71 8.96
CA THR A 111 17.04 -9.21 8.30
C THR A 111 18.31 -9.79 8.92
N GLY A 112 18.19 -10.52 10.03
CA GLY A 112 19.32 -10.96 10.82
C GLY A 112 19.87 -9.93 11.81
N LEU A 113 19.30 -8.71 11.81
CA LEU A 113 19.66 -7.61 12.72
C LEU A 113 18.42 -7.25 13.56
N GLY A 114 18.37 -7.73 14.82
CA GLY A 114 17.17 -7.63 15.64
C GLY A 114 16.70 -6.21 15.90
N PHE A 115 17.61 -5.25 16.07
CA PHE A 115 17.25 -3.85 16.23
C PHE A 115 16.70 -3.25 14.92
N PHE A 116 17.26 -3.62 13.78
CA PHE A 116 16.77 -3.17 12.48
C PHE A 116 15.38 -3.75 12.16
N ASP A 117 15.16 -5.04 12.46
CA ASP A 117 13.83 -5.67 12.35
C ASP A 117 12.80 -4.89 13.16
N HIS A 118 13.14 -4.53 14.41
CA HIS A 118 12.28 -3.72 15.27
C HIS A 118 11.97 -2.34 14.66
N MET A 119 12.94 -1.68 14.04
CA MET A 119 12.73 -0.39 13.36
C MET A 119 11.83 -0.52 12.14
N LEU A 120 12.03 -1.53 11.31
CA LEU A 120 11.18 -1.79 10.15
C LEU A 120 9.73 -2.13 10.56
N GLU A 121 9.55 -2.85 11.68
CA GLU A 121 8.21 -3.10 12.24
C GLU A 121 7.48 -1.79 12.62
N GLN A 122 8.20 -0.74 13.04
CA GLN A 122 7.56 0.56 13.32
C GLN A 122 6.93 1.12 12.05
N ILE A 123 7.56 0.92 10.88
CA ILE A 123 7.01 1.36 9.57
C ILE A 123 5.67 0.67 9.32
N GLY A 124 5.61 -0.65 9.38
CA GLY A 124 4.38 -1.40 9.12
C GLY A 124 3.28 -1.09 10.14
N LYS A 125 3.59 -1.25 11.43
CA LYS A 125 2.63 -1.11 12.53
C LYS A 125 2.05 0.31 12.62
N HIS A 126 2.90 1.33 12.63
CA HIS A 126 2.44 2.72 12.77
C HIS A 126 1.93 3.32 11.46
N GLY A 127 2.39 2.80 10.32
CA GLY A 127 1.87 3.16 8.99
C GLY A 127 0.57 2.45 8.61
N MET A 128 0.11 1.47 9.45
CA MET A 128 -1.03 0.60 9.14
C MET A 128 -0.87 -0.13 7.78
N MET A 129 0.38 -0.46 7.43
CA MET A 129 0.74 -1.18 6.21
C MET A 129 1.06 -2.63 6.55
N ASP A 130 0.65 -3.58 5.69
CA ASP A 130 1.15 -4.95 5.84
C ASP A 130 2.52 -5.03 5.14
N LEU A 131 3.55 -5.48 5.87
CA LEU A 131 4.93 -5.42 5.42
C LEU A 131 5.64 -6.75 5.67
N THR A 132 6.12 -7.37 4.58
CA THR A 132 7.01 -8.54 4.63
C THR A 132 8.38 -8.12 4.13
N ILE A 133 9.42 -8.37 4.91
CA ILE A 133 10.83 -8.14 4.53
C ILE A 133 11.66 -9.34 4.97
N HIS A 134 12.22 -10.05 4.01
CA HIS A 134 13.19 -11.11 4.28
C HIS A 134 14.50 -10.76 3.60
N ALA A 135 15.56 -10.59 4.36
CA ALA A 135 16.88 -10.24 3.88
C ALA A 135 17.92 -11.25 4.36
N GLU A 136 18.68 -11.78 3.40
CA GLU A 136 19.89 -12.54 3.65
C GLU A 136 21.07 -11.72 3.12
N GLY A 137 21.97 -11.32 4.00
CA GLY A 137 23.14 -10.52 3.65
C GLY A 137 24.43 -11.07 4.22
N ASP A 138 25.54 -10.47 3.81
CA ASP A 138 26.89 -10.84 4.20
C ASP A 138 27.29 -10.28 5.59
N LEU A 139 26.42 -10.48 6.60
CA LEU A 139 26.60 -10.00 7.98
C LEU A 139 27.91 -10.45 8.65
N ASN A 140 28.62 -11.43 8.06
CA ASN A 140 29.96 -11.81 8.46
C ASN A 140 31.04 -10.80 8.04
N VAL A 141 30.71 -9.90 7.13
CA VAL A 141 31.53 -8.75 6.73
C VAL A 141 31.16 -7.55 7.60
N ASP A 142 29.97 -7.02 7.40
CA ASP A 142 29.32 -6.03 8.26
C ASP A 142 27.81 -5.93 7.95
N GLU A 143 27.12 -4.99 8.57
CA GLU A 143 25.69 -4.75 8.41
C GLU A 143 25.33 -3.78 7.25
N HIS A 144 26.31 -3.13 6.64
CA HIS A 144 26.10 -2.03 5.68
C HIS A 144 25.25 -2.45 4.47
N HIS A 145 25.69 -3.50 3.74
CA HIS A 145 24.99 -3.97 2.54
C HIS A 145 23.56 -4.42 2.85
N THR A 146 23.34 -5.09 3.97
CA THR A 146 22.03 -5.57 4.37
C THR A 146 21.07 -4.39 4.62
N ILE A 147 21.51 -3.36 5.33
CA ILE A 147 20.68 -2.20 5.68
C ILE A 147 20.40 -1.35 4.43
N GLU A 148 21.43 -1.04 3.65
CA GLU A 148 21.29 -0.20 2.46
C GLU A 148 20.42 -0.86 1.39
N ASP A 149 20.69 -2.12 1.05
CA ASP A 149 19.94 -2.86 0.04
C ASP A 149 18.50 -3.13 0.45
N THR A 150 18.23 -3.32 1.75
CA THR A 150 16.86 -3.38 2.28
C THR A 150 16.13 -2.05 2.07
N ALA A 151 16.78 -0.92 2.33
CA ALA A 151 16.22 0.40 2.09
C ALA A 151 15.91 0.65 0.61
N ILE A 152 16.82 0.27 -0.28
CA ILE A 152 16.65 0.38 -1.75
C ILE A 152 15.46 -0.47 -2.21
N THR A 153 15.40 -1.73 -1.76
CA THR A 153 14.33 -2.67 -2.16
C THR A 153 12.97 -2.21 -1.64
N LEU A 154 12.91 -1.79 -0.38
CA LEU A 154 11.70 -1.24 0.25
C LEU A 154 11.23 0.04 -0.47
N GLY A 155 12.14 0.97 -0.77
CA GLY A 155 11.83 2.21 -1.47
C GLY A 155 11.27 1.97 -2.87
N GLY A 156 11.86 1.04 -3.64
CA GLY A 156 11.36 0.63 -4.95
C GLY A 156 9.99 -0.05 -4.88
N CYS A 157 9.78 -0.88 -3.87
CA CYS A 157 8.50 -1.54 -3.62
C CYS A 157 7.39 -0.53 -3.28
N ILE A 158 7.68 0.47 -2.45
CA ILE A 158 6.78 1.58 -2.13
C ILE A 158 6.42 2.38 -3.38
N LEU A 159 7.42 2.76 -4.18
CA LEU A 159 7.20 3.50 -5.42
C LEU A 159 6.27 2.74 -6.38
N SER A 160 6.47 1.42 -6.49
CA SER A 160 5.62 0.54 -7.30
C SER A 160 4.19 0.47 -6.76
N ALA A 161 4.00 0.32 -5.45
CA ALA A 161 2.69 0.28 -4.81
C ALA A 161 1.93 1.62 -4.90
N LEU A 162 2.62 2.76 -4.89
CA LEU A 162 2.03 4.09 -5.06
C LEU A 162 1.54 4.35 -6.49
N GLY A 163 2.04 3.62 -7.47
CA GLY A 163 1.62 3.72 -8.87
C GLY A 163 1.65 5.15 -9.40
N ASN A 164 0.51 5.65 -9.86
CA ASN A 164 0.39 6.99 -10.45
C ASN A 164 0.38 8.14 -9.43
N LYS A 165 0.43 7.85 -8.14
CA LYS A 165 0.45 8.80 -7.02
C LYS A 165 -0.75 9.76 -6.96
N ARG A 166 -1.88 9.42 -7.60
CA ARG A 166 -3.11 10.23 -7.53
C ARG A 166 -3.89 9.92 -6.25
N GLY A 167 -4.51 10.95 -5.68
CA GLY A 167 -5.33 10.80 -4.47
C GLY A 167 -4.55 10.53 -3.19
N ILE A 168 -3.21 10.66 -3.20
CA ILE A 168 -2.39 10.52 -1.99
C ILE A 168 -2.26 11.87 -1.29
N GLU A 169 -2.42 11.86 0.03
CA GLU A 169 -1.98 12.97 0.86
C GLU A 169 -0.46 12.91 1.01
N ARG A 170 0.16 14.08 1.11
CA ARG A 170 1.60 14.22 1.31
C ARG A 170 1.76 15.10 2.51
N TYR A 171 2.82 15.06 3.19
CA TYR A 171 3.31 16.05 4.12
C TYR A 171 4.02 15.42 5.31
N GLY A 172 3.67 15.71 6.55
CA GLY A 172 4.55 15.35 7.63
C GLY A 172 3.84 14.96 8.90
N TYR A 173 4.61 14.41 9.80
CA TYR A 173 4.18 14.07 11.15
C TYR A 173 5.23 14.51 12.16
N CYS A 174 4.75 15.06 13.27
CA CYS A 174 5.56 15.39 14.44
C CYS A 174 5.03 14.59 15.63
N LEU A 175 5.90 13.90 16.32
CA LEU A 175 5.52 13.14 17.51
C LEU A 175 6.57 13.26 18.63
N PRO A 176 6.13 13.25 19.88
CA PRO A 176 7.01 13.07 21.02
C PRO A 176 7.26 11.58 21.25
N MET A 177 8.46 11.24 21.69
CA MET A 177 8.79 9.93 22.23
C MET A 177 9.60 10.12 23.51
N ASP A 178 8.93 10.11 24.65
CA ASP A 178 9.45 10.45 25.98
C ASP A 178 10.22 11.79 25.96
N ASP A 179 11.55 11.75 26.06
CA ASP A 179 12.43 12.93 26.04
C ASP A 179 12.74 13.46 24.63
N CYS A 180 12.28 12.77 23.59
CA CYS A 180 12.59 13.11 22.20
C CYS A 180 11.41 13.73 21.48
N LEU A 181 11.70 14.63 20.55
CA LEU A 181 10.75 15.20 19.61
C LEU A 181 11.24 14.93 18.18
N CYS A 182 10.42 14.25 17.39
CA CYS A 182 10.77 13.85 16.03
C CYS A 182 9.81 14.47 15.01
N HIS A 183 10.37 15.07 13.96
CA HIS A 183 9.66 15.64 12.84
C HIS A 183 10.08 14.91 11.58
N VAL A 184 9.12 14.42 10.80
CA VAL A 184 9.34 13.86 9.48
C VAL A 184 8.35 14.49 8.51
N ALA A 185 8.86 15.08 7.44
CA ALA A 185 8.06 15.60 6.34
C ALA A 185 8.53 14.95 5.04
N LEU A 186 7.58 14.51 4.21
CA LEU A 186 7.87 13.83 2.96
C LEU A 186 6.96 14.29 1.82
N ASP A 187 7.49 14.17 0.59
CA ASP A 187 6.74 14.38 -0.65
C ASP A 187 7.20 13.37 -1.72
N PHE A 188 6.26 12.61 -2.28
CA PHE A 188 6.51 11.67 -3.37
C PHE A 188 6.56 12.38 -4.76
N GLY A 189 7.17 13.54 -4.81
CA GLY A 189 7.25 14.41 -5.99
C GLY A 189 8.15 13.91 -7.14
N GLY A 190 8.77 12.74 -7.02
CA GLY A 190 9.66 12.18 -8.05
C GLY A 190 11.06 12.81 -8.09
N ARG A 191 11.41 13.63 -7.12
CA ARG A 191 12.71 14.29 -6.98
C ARG A 191 13.30 13.94 -5.61
N PRO A 192 14.09 12.88 -5.50
CA PRO A 192 14.63 12.43 -4.23
C PRO A 192 15.56 13.49 -3.63
N TRP A 193 15.38 13.75 -2.36
CA TRP A 193 16.25 14.64 -1.59
C TRP A 193 16.09 14.36 -0.10
N LEU A 194 17.19 14.10 0.59
CA LEU A 194 17.17 13.95 2.04
C LEU A 194 17.77 15.18 2.70
N VAL A 195 17.02 15.75 3.65
CA VAL A 195 17.54 16.67 4.66
C VAL A 195 17.54 15.91 5.99
N TRP A 196 18.71 15.83 6.61
CA TRP A 196 18.91 15.09 7.85
C TRP A 196 19.45 16.04 8.94
N ASP A 197 18.66 16.24 9.99
CA ASP A 197 18.98 17.05 11.16
C ASP A 197 18.72 16.23 12.43
N ALA A 198 19.54 15.19 12.61
CA ALA A 198 19.50 14.33 13.80
C ALA A 198 20.91 13.83 14.11
N GLU A 199 21.38 14.17 15.30
CA GLU A 199 22.72 13.80 15.77
C GLU A 199 22.65 12.57 16.70
N PHE A 200 23.60 11.66 16.52
CA PHE A 200 23.79 10.48 17.34
C PHE A 200 25.24 10.42 17.80
N ASN A 201 25.44 10.23 19.12
CA ASN A 201 26.76 10.21 19.74
C ASN A 201 27.23 8.78 20.07
N ARG A 202 26.28 7.84 20.18
CA ARG A 202 26.61 6.41 20.37
C ARG A 202 27.05 5.81 19.04
N GLU A 203 28.04 4.93 19.10
CA GLU A 203 28.51 4.21 17.92
C GLU A 203 27.44 3.26 17.36
N LYS A 204 26.75 2.54 18.25
CA LYS A 204 25.69 1.58 17.89
C LYS A 204 24.50 1.64 18.84
N ILE A 205 23.32 1.27 18.31
CA ILE A 205 22.12 0.97 19.07
C ILE A 205 21.68 -0.46 18.68
N GLY A 206 21.69 -1.39 19.66
CA GLY A 206 21.64 -2.81 19.31
C GLY A 206 22.84 -3.17 18.43
N GLU A 207 22.58 -3.89 17.36
CA GLU A 207 23.61 -4.28 16.36
C GLU A 207 23.83 -3.20 15.30
N MET A 208 22.96 -2.22 15.20
CA MET A 208 22.94 -1.23 14.13
C MET A 208 23.83 -0.02 14.45
N PRO A 209 24.86 0.28 13.62
CA PRO A 209 25.65 1.50 13.74
C PRO A 209 24.79 2.74 13.49
N THR A 210 25.01 3.79 14.25
CA THR A 210 24.19 4.99 14.14
C THR A 210 24.40 5.76 12.83
N GLU A 211 25.56 5.63 12.20
CA GLU A 211 25.79 6.16 10.85
C GLU A 211 24.88 5.55 9.81
N MET A 212 24.46 4.28 9.98
CA MET A 212 23.58 3.59 9.05
C MET A 212 22.14 4.13 9.06
N PHE A 213 21.75 4.92 10.04
CA PHE A 213 20.44 5.58 10.02
C PHE A 213 20.34 6.57 8.85
N LEU A 214 21.34 7.43 8.67
CA LEU A 214 21.40 8.34 7.54
C LEU A 214 21.43 7.58 6.21
N HIS A 215 22.26 6.52 6.11
CA HIS A 215 22.36 5.69 4.91
C HIS A 215 21.03 5.02 4.56
N PHE A 216 20.34 4.45 5.55
CA PHE A 216 19.00 3.86 5.35
C PHE A 216 18.01 4.87 4.76
N PHE A 217 17.85 6.04 5.41
CA PHE A 217 16.88 7.04 4.96
C PHE A 217 17.26 7.67 3.63
N LYS A 218 18.56 7.78 3.33
CA LYS A 218 19.06 8.27 2.03
C LYS A 218 18.69 7.30 0.90
N SER A 219 19.01 6.02 1.07
CA SER A 219 18.73 4.98 0.10
C SER A 219 17.24 4.76 -0.11
N LEU A 220 16.45 4.83 0.99
CA LEU A 220 14.99 4.78 0.95
C LEU A 220 14.41 5.98 0.17
N SER A 221 14.88 7.20 0.45
CA SER A 221 14.46 8.43 -0.24
C SER A 221 14.73 8.35 -1.74
N ASP A 222 15.92 7.91 -2.12
CA ASP A 222 16.32 7.79 -3.52
C ASP A 222 15.47 6.76 -4.27
N ALA A 223 15.33 5.56 -3.71
CA ALA A 223 14.60 4.47 -4.33
C ALA A 223 13.09 4.72 -4.42
N ALA A 224 12.50 5.32 -3.39
CA ALA A 224 11.08 5.71 -3.39
C ALA A 224 10.81 7.00 -4.18
N GLN A 225 11.84 7.65 -4.71
CA GLN A 225 11.76 8.95 -5.39
C GLN A 225 10.99 9.99 -4.57
N MET A 226 11.28 10.04 -3.27
CA MET A 226 10.65 10.97 -2.35
C MET A 226 11.63 12.04 -1.83
N ASN A 227 11.10 13.22 -1.61
CA ASN A 227 11.77 14.24 -0.79
C ASN A 227 11.47 13.92 0.67
N LEU A 228 12.50 13.93 1.51
CA LEU A 228 12.40 13.54 2.92
C LEU A 228 13.17 14.54 3.78
N ASN A 229 12.49 15.14 4.73
CA ASN A 229 13.08 16.01 5.73
C ASN A 229 12.87 15.40 7.10
N ILE A 230 13.97 15.15 7.83
CA ILE A 230 13.99 14.54 9.14
C ILE A 230 14.70 15.48 10.11
N LYS A 231 14.04 15.77 11.21
CA LYS A 231 14.64 16.45 12.37
C LYS A 231 14.27 15.71 13.64
N ALA A 232 15.26 15.48 14.53
CA ALA A 232 15.01 14.87 15.83
C ALA A 232 15.90 15.46 16.92
N GLU A 233 15.28 15.80 18.03
CA GLU A 233 15.91 16.35 19.23
C GLU A 233 15.59 15.43 20.42
N GLY A 234 16.50 15.34 21.37
CA GLY A 234 16.36 14.54 22.59
C GLY A 234 17.67 13.91 23.03
N THR A 235 17.68 13.27 24.18
CA THR A 235 18.89 12.72 24.81
C THR A 235 19.01 11.23 24.66
N ASN A 236 17.89 10.48 24.66
CA ASN A 236 17.91 9.03 24.47
C ASN A 236 17.91 8.70 22.97
N GLU A 237 19.02 8.20 22.50
CA GLU A 237 19.21 7.94 21.06
C GLU A 237 18.37 6.79 20.51
N HIS A 238 18.00 5.81 21.37
CA HIS A 238 17.04 4.78 21.00
C HIS A 238 15.66 5.39 20.73
N HIS A 239 15.16 6.22 21.68
CA HIS A 239 13.89 6.92 21.50
C HIS A 239 13.91 7.85 20.28
N LYS A 240 15.04 8.51 20.03
CA LYS A 240 15.21 9.41 18.89
C LYS A 240 15.04 8.67 17.56
N ILE A 241 15.76 7.56 17.35
CA ILE A 241 15.65 6.83 16.09
C ILE A 241 14.30 6.12 15.95
N GLU A 242 13.79 5.50 17.00
CA GLU A 242 12.46 4.88 16.98
C GLU A 242 11.36 5.91 16.70
N GLY A 243 11.48 7.11 17.30
CA GLY A 243 10.57 8.22 17.03
C GLY A 243 10.62 8.68 15.57
N ILE A 244 11.80 8.69 14.94
CA ILE A 244 11.94 8.98 13.50
C ILE A 244 11.19 7.94 12.65
N PHE A 245 11.39 6.63 12.90
CA PHE A 245 10.69 5.55 12.16
C PHE A 245 9.18 5.62 12.33
N LYS A 246 8.69 5.89 13.55
CA LYS A 246 7.26 6.10 13.82
C LYS A 246 6.71 7.35 13.12
N ALA A 247 7.44 8.46 13.13
CA ALA A 247 7.03 9.68 12.45
C ALA A 247 6.98 9.49 10.94
N LEU A 248 7.97 8.81 10.36
CA LEU A 248 7.96 8.40 8.95
C LEU A 248 6.72 7.58 8.63
N ALA A 249 6.47 6.52 9.39
CA ALA A 249 5.33 5.64 9.20
C ALA A 249 4.00 6.39 9.25
N ARG A 250 3.86 7.32 10.18
CA ARG A 250 2.64 8.16 10.33
C ARG A 250 2.49 9.17 9.20
N SER A 251 3.60 9.67 8.65
CA SER A 251 3.59 10.56 7.47
C SER A 251 3.08 9.84 6.21
N TRP A 252 3.13 8.52 6.19
CA TRP A 252 2.70 7.67 5.07
C TRP A 252 1.25 7.20 5.19
N ILE A 253 0.52 7.54 6.22
CA ILE A 253 -0.92 7.25 6.28
C ILE A 253 -1.59 8.06 5.19
N VAL A 254 -1.49 7.51 4.00
CA VAL A 254 -2.05 8.04 2.78
C VAL A 254 -3.54 7.73 2.79
N LYS A 255 -4.33 8.58 3.46
CA LYS A 255 -5.78 8.56 3.24
C LYS A 255 -6.02 9.05 1.83
N LEU A 256 -6.71 8.25 1.02
CA LEU A 256 -7.31 8.76 -0.20
C LEU A 256 -8.28 9.88 0.20
N ALA A 257 -7.88 11.12 -0.06
CA ALA A 257 -8.86 12.20 -0.15
C ALA A 257 -9.68 11.90 -1.41
N ILE A 258 -10.93 11.52 -1.25
CA ILE A 258 -11.87 11.40 -2.37
C ILE A 258 -12.08 12.81 -2.90
N ALA A 259 -11.20 13.25 -3.82
CA ALA A 259 -11.49 14.37 -4.67
C ALA A 259 -12.60 13.94 -5.63
N GLU A 260 -13.51 14.85 -5.97
CA GLU A 260 -14.65 14.60 -6.84
C GLU A 260 -14.33 13.70 -8.03
N PRO A 261 -15.27 12.83 -8.47
CA PRO A 261 -15.00 11.79 -9.46
C PRO A 261 -14.55 12.39 -10.78
N LEU A 262 -13.27 12.34 -11.04
CA LEU A 262 -12.72 12.49 -12.38
C LEU A 262 -13.06 11.23 -13.16
N LEU A 263 -13.86 11.39 -14.20
CA LEU A 263 -14.20 10.37 -15.19
C LEU A 263 -12.92 9.70 -15.71
N PHE A 264 -12.73 8.44 -15.39
CA PHE A 264 -11.61 7.64 -15.90
C PHE A 264 -12.00 7.02 -17.25
N ALA A 265 -11.22 7.36 -18.25
CA ALA A 265 -11.15 6.65 -19.51
C ALA A 265 -10.15 5.48 -19.38
N ASN A 266 -10.51 4.45 -18.66
CA ASN A 266 -9.89 3.13 -18.76
C ASN A 266 -11.03 2.10 -18.79
N SER A 267 -10.90 1.13 -19.64
CA SER A 267 -11.89 0.09 -19.99
C SER A 267 -12.28 -0.88 -18.86
N THR A 268 -12.23 -0.44 -17.61
CA THR A 268 -12.67 -1.18 -16.43
C THR A 268 -14.19 -1.05 -16.29
N ILE A 269 -14.91 -2.16 -16.26
CA ILE A 269 -16.35 -2.20 -16.08
C ILE A 269 -16.67 -2.31 -14.59
N ALA A 270 -17.40 -1.34 -14.03
CA ALA A 270 -18.03 -1.47 -12.73
C ALA A 270 -19.51 -1.85 -12.91
N LEU A 271 -19.85 -3.11 -12.62
CA LEU A 271 -21.22 -3.60 -12.64
C LEU A 271 -21.87 -3.32 -11.29
N VAL A 272 -22.70 -2.27 -11.23
CA VAL A 272 -23.42 -1.91 -10.01
C VAL A 272 -24.81 -2.53 -10.04
N SER A 273 -25.12 -3.40 -9.09
CA SER A 273 -26.47 -3.94 -8.90
C SER A 273 -27.16 -3.19 -7.78
N MET A 274 -28.18 -2.38 -8.12
CA MET A 274 -29.00 -1.71 -7.11
C MET A 274 -30.33 -2.43 -6.89
N PRO A 275 -30.74 -2.70 -5.63
CA PRO A 275 -32.02 -3.36 -5.32
C PRO A 275 -33.24 -2.44 -5.41
N TRP A 276 -33.09 -1.10 -5.59
CA TRP A 276 -34.14 -0.11 -5.34
C TRP A 276 -34.78 0.50 -6.59
N LEU A 277 -34.61 -0.08 -7.78
CA LEU A 277 -35.23 0.41 -9.02
C LEU A 277 -36.52 -0.32 -9.42
N LEU A 278 -37.20 -0.97 -8.45
CA LEU A 278 -38.52 -1.57 -8.65
C LEU A 278 -39.46 -1.14 -7.49
N THR A 279 -39.88 0.11 -7.47
CA THR A 279 -41.18 0.55 -6.92
C THR A 279 -41.84 1.46 -7.94
#